data_ab4ec7a84100b91af7f209ef87db886c
#
_entry.id   ab4ec7a84100b91af7f209ef87db886c
#
_cell.length_a   1.000
_cell.length_b   1.000
_cell.length_c   1.000
_cell.angle_alpha   90.00
_cell.angle_beta   90.00
_cell.angle_gamma   90.00
#
_symmetry.space_group_name_H-M   'P 1'
#
loop_
_entity.id
_entity.type
_entity.pdbx_description
1 polymer ?
#
loop_
_entity_poly.entity_id
_entity_poly.type
_entity_poly.pdbx_seq_one_letter_code
_entity_poly.pdbx_strand_id
1 'polypeptide(L)'
;VSFAVRIANDNSHGYSQAVRSLYNTANPKSFDCSSLVLTAYYYAFLKNGLTDQANYLKRNCSYTGNMLRMLNAGFEAVACNQTAHAQMIRGDIELNTTYHTALAVGKDIIVHARSSEGTTDTKDNSGNEIRTQPWYLYSHGWTHRLRFTGRGIDFSKLTNTSESKPTTTTAKGDRYMFEPKTVKLGSKGTSVLLLQEILVARDFRGADNQILSLDRVAGENTIRALNSYKKSRNMKQDGICDASVWKDLLAI
;
A
#
# COMPACT_ATOMS: atom_id res chain seq x y z
N VAL A 1 0.44 1.73 0.97
CA VAL A 1 -0.57 0.66 1.00
C VAL A 1 -0.24 -0.36 2.08
N SER A 2 0.97 -0.96 2.07
CA SER A 2 1.36 -2.01 3.03
C SER A 2 1.16 -1.63 4.50
N PHE A 3 1.40 -0.36 4.87
CA PHE A 3 1.10 0.14 6.21
C PHE A 3 -0.39 -0.01 6.54
N ALA A 4 -1.28 0.48 5.66
CA ALA A 4 -2.72 0.45 5.90
C ALA A 4 -3.29 -0.99 5.95
N VAL A 5 -2.78 -1.87 5.08
CA VAL A 5 -3.17 -3.30 5.10
C VAL A 5 -2.70 -3.99 6.39
N ARG A 6 -1.49 -3.68 6.88
CA ARG A 6 -1.01 -4.20 8.16
C ARG A 6 -1.91 -3.76 9.31
N ILE A 7 -2.32 -2.48 9.34
CA ILE A 7 -3.27 -1.99 10.36
C ILE A 7 -4.63 -2.71 10.25
N ALA A 8 -5.13 -2.92 9.03
CA ALA A 8 -6.39 -3.62 8.83
C ALA A 8 -6.36 -5.11 9.22
N ASN A 9 -5.18 -5.72 9.28
CA ASN A 9 -5.00 -7.12 9.70
C ASN A 9 -4.65 -7.24 11.20
N ASP A 10 -4.64 -6.14 11.94
CA ASP A 10 -4.28 -6.10 13.35
C ASP A 10 -5.44 -5.49 14.16
N ASN A 11 -6.25 -6.36 14.76
CA ASN A 11 -7.42 -5.98 15.54
C ASN A 11 -7.10 -5.23 16.85
N SER A 12 -5.81 -4.93 17.12
CA SER A 12 -5.43 -4.00 18.19
C SER A 12 -5.66 -2.52 17.81
N HIS A 13 -6.04 -2.26 16.56
CA HIS A 13 -6.34 -0.93 16.04
C HIS A 13 -7.81 -0.81 15.64
N GLY A 14 -8.52 0.18 16.16
CA GLY A 14 -9.93 0.41 15.86
C GLY A 14 -10.20 1.75 15.18
N TYR A 15 -11.47 2.04 14.97
CA TYR A 15 -11.92 3.31 14.42
C TYR A 15 -12.11 4.35 15.52
N SER A 16 -11.52 5.53 15.35
CA SER A 16 -11.80 6.69 16.20
C SER A 16 -11.49 7.99 15.49
N GLN A 17 -12.42 8.94 15.56
CA GLN A 17 -12.19 10.32 15.15
C GLN A 17 -11.55 11.16 16.28
N ALA A 18 -11.83 10.82 17.53
CA ALA A 18 -11.35 11.56 18.68
C ALA A 18 -9.90 11.19 19.05
N VAL A 19 -9.57 9.88 18.98
CA VAL A 19 -8.24 9.35 19.33
C VAL A 19 -7.64 8.68 18.11
N ARG A 20 -7.26 9.47 17.11
CA ARG A 20 -6.71 8.97 15.85
C ARG A 20 -5.21 9.16 15.76
N SER A 21 -4.54 8.17 15.19
CA SER A 21 -3.08 8.14 15.03
C SER A 21 -2.62 8.84 13.76
N LEU A 22 -3.04 10.11 13.59
CA LEU A 22 -2.63 10.91 12.43
C LEU A 22 -1.11 11.15 12.44
N TYR A 23 -0.40 10.66 11.40
CA TYR A 23 1.05 10.73 11.23
C TYR A 23 1.88 10.04 12.32
N ASN A 24 1.25 9.24 13.18
CA ASN A 24 1.94 8.39 14.13
C ASN A 24 2.20 7.02 13.52
N THR A 25 3.46 6.73 13.22
CA THR A 25 3.89 5.47 12.61
C THR A 25 4.62 4.54 13.58
N ALA A 26 5.06 5.06 14.72
CA ALA A 26 5.84 4.32 15.70
C ALA A 26 4.95 3.49 16.64
N ASN A 27 3.88 4.09 17.13
CA ASN A 27 2.94 3.44 18.04
C ASN A 27 1.50 3.91 17.73
N PRO A 28 0.94 3.51 16.57
CA PRO A 28 -0.41 3.87 16.23
C PRO A 28 -1.41 3.15 17.14
N LYS A 29 -2.54 3.81 17.47
CA LYS A 29 -3.62 3.22 18.26
C LYS A 29 -4.83 2.95 17.38
N SER A 30 -5.55 4.00 17.00
CA SER A 30 -6.75 3.92 16.17
C SER A 30 -6.70 4.92 15.02
N PHE A 31 -7.58 4.75 14.05
CA PHE A 31 -7.63 5.60 12.87
C PHE A 31 -9.09 5.96 12.52
N ASP A 32 -9.29 7.14 11.93
CA ASP A 32 -10.41 7.40 11.04
C ASP A 32 -10.00 7.17 9.58
N CYS A 33 -10.93 7.33 8.65
CA CYS A 33 -10.68 7.09 7.22
C CYS A 33 -9.51 7.94 6.69
N SER A 34 -9.46 9.21 7.06
CA SER A 34 -8.46 10.15 6.58
C SER A 34 -7.09 9.92 7.22
N SER A 35 -7.05 9.70 8.52
CA SER A 35 -5.79 9.47 9.23
C SER A 35 -5.11 8.18 8.82
N LEU A 36 -5.85 7.11 8.49
CA LEU A 36 -5.29 5.88 7.95
C LEU A 36 -4.57 6.13 6.62
N VAL A 37 -5.24 6.79 5.67
CA VAL A 37 -4.69 7.07 4.33
C VAL A 37 -3.52 8.03 4.40
N LEU A 38 -3.66 9.14 5.13
CA LEU A 38 -2.61 10.15 5.27
C LEU A 38 -1.36 9.60 5.97
N THR A 39 -1.55 8.79 7.03
CA THR A 39 -0.42 8.16 7.73
C THR A 39 0.26 7.10 6.87
N ALA A 40 -0.50 6.35 6.07
CA ALA A 40 0.07 5.37 5.13
C ALA A 40 0.97 6.05 4.07
N TYR A 41 0.56 7.20 3.53
CA TYR A 41 1.40 7.98 2.61
C TYR A 41 2.58 8.66 3.30
N TYR A 42 2.36 9.24 4.46
CA TYR A 42 3.43 9.81 5.28
C TYR A 42 4.54 8.78 5.57
N TYR A 43 4.15 7.58 6.00
CA TYR A 43 5.08 6.46 6.22
C TYR A 43 5.82 6.08 4.93
N ALA A 44 5.09 5.96 3.81
CA ALA A 44 5.69 5.63 2.53
C ALA A 44 6.70 6.70 2.08
N PHE A 45 6.36 7.97 2.21
CA PHE A 45 7.25 9.07 1.84
C PHE A 45 8.53 9.07 2.66
N LEU A 46 8.44 8.91 3.99
CA LEU A 46 9.64 8.83 4.84
C LEU A 46 10.52 7.63 4.47
N LYS A 47 9.90 6.47 4.20
CA LYS A 47 10.64 5.26 3.82
C LYS A 47 11.34 5.35 2.47
N ASN A 48 10.92 6.25 1.62
CA ASN A 48 11.49 6.48 0.29
C ASN A 48 12.26 7.81 0.18
N GLY A 49 12.62 8.42 1.31
CA GLY A 49 13.40 9.67 1.33
C GLY A 49 12.64 10.92 0.89
N LEU A 50 11.32 10.82 0.65
CA LEU A 50 10.44 11.93 0.26
C LEU A 50 10.04 12.76 1.49
N THR A 51 11.04 13.26 2.22
CA THR A 51 10.84 13.96 3.50
C THR A 51 10.06 15.25 3.34
N ASP A 52 10.29 15.99 2.25
CA ASP A 52 9.57 17.24 1.98
C ASP A 52 8.07 16.98 1.75
N GLN A 53 7.72 15.92 1.01
CA GLN A 53 6.35 15.51 0.77
C GLN A 53 5.69 15.01 2.06
N ALA A 54 6.41 14.24 2.87
CA ALA A 54 5.94 13.83 4.19
C ALA A 54 5.63 15.04 5.08
N ASN A 55 6.56 16.00 5.17
CA ASN A 55 6.39 17.22 5.94
C ASN A 55 5.27 18.10 5.37
N TYR A 56 5.11 18.14 4.05
CA TYR A 56 4.01 18.85 3.41
C TYR A 56 2.66 18.26 3.83
N LEU A 57 2.48 16.94 3.78
CA LEU A 57 1.24 16.28 4.23
C LEU A 57 0.95 16.62 5.69
N LYS A 58 1.95 16.47 6.56
CA LYS A 58 1.80 16.71 7.99
C LYS A 58 1.36 18.13 8.32
N ARG A 59 1.79 19.13 7.56
CA ARG A 59 1.42 20.54 7.77
C ARG A 59 0.08 20.90 7.12
N ASN A 60 -0.33 20.24 6.05
CA ASN A 60 -1.41 20.73 5.19
C ASN A 60 -2.64 19.82 5.13
N CYS A 61 -2.53 18.55 5.50
CA CYS A 61 -3.59 17.57 5.38
C CYS A 61 -3.88 16.94 6.74
N SER A 62 -5.16 16.91 7.15
CA SER A 62 -5.55 16.36 8.45
C SER A 62 -6.89 15.63 8.45
N TYR A 63 -7.72 15.84 7.44
CA TYR A 63 -9.03 15.20 7.28
C TYR A 63 -9.44 15.22 5.80
N THR A 64 -10.50 14.53 5.44
CA THR A 64 -10.97 14.40 4.05
C THR A 64 -11.12 15.74 3.33
N GLY A 65 -11.66 16.77 4.01
CA GLY A 65 -11.92 18.09 3.41
C GLY A 65 -10.67 18.84 2.94
N ASN A 66 -9.48 18.48 3.41
CA ASN A 66 -8.25 19.12 2.94
C ASN A 66 -7.30 18.17 2.21
N MET A 67 -7.73 16.93 1.92
CA MET A 67 -6.89 15.96 1.20
C MET A 67 -6.59 16.36 -0.23
N LEU A 68 -7.39 17.21 -0.88
CA LEU A 68 -7.04 17.74 -2.21
C LEU A 68 -5.72 18.53 -2.23
N ARG A 69 -5.25 18.99 -1.08
CA ARG A 69 -3.91 19.62 -0.97
C ARG A 69 -2.77 18.63 -1.28
N MET A 70 -3.03 17.33 -1.27
CA MET A 70 -2.07 16.31 -1.71
C MET A 70 -1.60 16.52 -3.15
N LEU A 71 -2.40 17.20 -4.00
CA LEU A 71 -2.00 17.58 -5.34
C LEU A 71 -0.67 18.37 -5.37
N ASN A 72 -0.38 19.14 -4.31
CA ASN A 72 0.89 19.86 -4.17
C ASN A 72 2.03 18.98 -3.59
N ALA A 73 1.77 17.71 -3.33
CA ALA A 73 2.76 16.74 -2.83
C ALA A 73 3.06 15.63 -3.84
N GLY A 74 2.84 15.89 -5.14
CA GLY A 74 3.15 14.96 -6.21
C GLY A 74 2.00 14.03 -6.60
N PHE A 75 0.76 14.37 -6.19
CA PHE A 75 -0.44 13.67 -6.65
C PHE A 75 -1.08 14.37 -7.85
N GLU A 76 -1.88 13.62 -8.57
CA GLU A 76 -2.76 14.11 -9.62
C GLU A 76 -4.18 13.58 -9.41
N ALA A 77 -5.18 14.39 -9.79
CA ALA A 77 -6.54 13.91 -9.88
C ALA A 77 -6.71 13.12 -11.18
N VAL A 78 -7.14 11.87 -11.07
CA VAL A 78 -7.45 11.02 -12.22
C VAL A 78 -8.94 10.72 -12.27
N ALA A 79 -9.42 10.18 -13.40
CA ALA A 79 -10.84 9.92 -13.57
C ALA A 79 -11.42 9.09 -12.43
N CYS A 80 -12.49 9.60 -11.84
CA CYS A 80 -13.24 8.96 -10.79
C CYS A 80 -14.73 9.10 -11.09
N ASN A 81 -15.31 8.04 -11.60
CA ASN A 81 -16.76 7.93 -11.77
C ASN A 81 -17.21 6.56 -11.28
N GLN A 82 -18.51 6.36 -11.24
CA GLN A 82 -19.15 5.15 -10.72
C GLN A 82 -18.68 3.84 -11.40
N THR A 83 -18.10 3.94 -12.59
CA THR A 83 -17.63 2.80 -13.37
C THR A 83 -16.11 2.76 -13.54
N ALA A 84 -15.40 3.80 -13.09
CA ALA A 84 -13.96 3.94 -13.31
C ALA A 84 -13.08 3.16 -12.31
N HIS A 85 -13.66 2.34 -11.43
CA HIS A 85 -12.87 1.46 -10.56
C HIS A 85 -11.99 0.49 -11.36
N ALA A 86 -12.37 0.15 -12.59
CA ALA A 86 -11.56 -0.68 -13.49
C ALA A 86 -10.17 -0.08 -13.80
N GLN A 87 -10.02 1.25 -13.68
CA GLN A 87 -8.75 1.96 -13.87
C GLN A 87 -8.01 2.23 -12.56
N MET A 88 -8.56 1.76 -11.43
CA MET A 88 -7.94 1.89 -10.12
C MET A 88 -6.67 1.05 -10.05
N ILE A 89 -5.59 1.67 -9.61
CA ILE A 89 -4.32 0.99 -9.37
C ILE A 89 -3.95 1.05 -7.88
N ARG A 90 -3.04 0.19 -7.48
CA ARG A 90 -2.51 0.18 -6.11
C ARG A 90 -1.94 1.55 -5.74
N GLY A 91 -2.40 2.09 -4.62
CA GLY A 91 -2.01 3.41 -4.12
C GLY A 91 -2.96 4.54 -4.51
N ASP A 92 -3.90 4.33 -5.42
CA ASP A 92 -4.93 5.34 -5.65
C ASP A 92 -5.73 5.61 -4.38
N ILE A 93 -6.14 6.85 -4.18
CA ILE A 93 -6.99 7.26 -3.07
C ILE A 93 -8.37 7.57 -3.64
N GLU A 94 -9.38 6.81 -3.23
CA GLU A 94 -10.77 7.17 -3.42
C GLU A 94 -11.16 8.21 -2.37
N LEU A 95 -11.71 9.32 -2.78
CA LEU A 95 -12.01 10.44 -1.90
C LEU A 95 -13.40 11.01 -2.18
N ASN A 96 -14.17 11.13 -1.12
CA ASN A 96 -15.24 12.08 -0.99
C ASN A 96 -14.81 13.13 0.06
N THR A 97 -14.65 14.37 -0.35
CA THR A 97 -14.05 15.42 0.49
C THR A 97 -14.87 15.75 1.75
N THR A 98 -16.13 15.36 1.78
CA THR A 98 -17.02 15.62 2.93
C THR A 98 -17.09 14.42 3.87
N TYR A 99 -17.13 13.20 3.33
CA TYR A 99 -17.59 12.07 4.12
C TYR A 99 -16.55 10.97 4.32
N HIS A 100 -15.78 10.59 3.28
CA HIS A 100 -15.01 9.36 3.38
C HIS A 100 -13.80 9.31 2.43
N THR A 101 -12.83 8.48 2.78
CA THR A 101 -11.72 8.14 1.90
C THR A 101 -11.28 6.69 2.11
N ALA A 102 -10.72 6.11 1.06
CA ALA A 102 -10.18 4.75 1.04
C ALA A 102 -8.90 4.69 0.20
N LEU A 103 -8.06 3.72 0.46
CA LEU A 103 -6.81 3.50 -0.25
C LEU A 103 -6.89 2.23 -1.07
N ALA A 104 -6.62 2.31 -2.38
CA ALA A 104 -6.59 1.17 -3.27
C ALA A 104 -5.44 0.21 -2.92
N VAL A 105 -5.78 -1.03 -2.66
CA VAL A 105 -4.83 -2.14 -2.45
C VAL A 105 -4.39 -2.74 -3.77
N GLY A 106 -5.28 -2.72 -4.73
CA GLY A 106 -5.08 -3.21 -6.09
C GLY A 106 -6.33 -2.91 -6.91
N LYS A 107 -6.48 -3.54 -8.05
CA LYS A 107 -7.70 -3.47 -8.83
C LYS A 107 -8.87 -4.02 -7.98
N ASP A 108 -9.93 -3.24 -7.91
CA ASP A 108 -11.20 -3.63 -7.25
C ASP A 108 -11.11 -3.96 -5.75
N ILE A 109 -9.99 -3.64 -5.07
CA ILE A 109 -9.82 -3.86 -3.63
C ILE A 109 -9.36 -2.56 -2.97
N ILE A 110 -10.02 -2.20 -1.88
CA ILE A 110 -9.67 -1.03 -1.06
C ILE A 110 -9.40 -1.44 0.39
N VAL A 111 -8.62 -0.61 1.09
CA VAL A 111 -8.49 -0.64 2.55
C VAL A 111 -8.95 0.70 3.11
N HIS A 112 -9.75 0.65 4.17
CA HIS A 112 -10.28 1.83 4.81
C HIS A 112 -10.61 1.61 6.29
N ALA A 113 -10.69 2.70 7.05
CA ALA A 113 -11.32 2.75 8.36
C ALA A 113 -12.71 3.37 8.17
N ARG A 114 -13.78 2.66 8.54
CA ARG A 114 -15.14 2.96 8.06
C ARG A 114 -16.17 3.31 9.11
N SER A 115 -16.05 2.80 10.32
CA SER A 115 -17.05 3.03 11.37
C SER A 115 -16.46 2.70 12.74
N SER A 116 -17.08 3.28 13.78
CA SER A 116 -16.87 2.89 15.16
C SER A 116 -17.96 1.88 15.57
N GLU A 117 -17.62 0.96 16.44
CA GLU A 117 -18.56 0.03 17.07
C GLU A 117 -19.33 0.68 18.24
N GLY A 118 -19.21 2.02 18.39
CA GLY A 118 -19.93 2.77 19.41
C GLY A 118 -19.31 2.68 20.81
N THR A 119 -18.07 2.19 20.91
CA THR A 119 -17.33 2.11 22.16
C THR A 119 -16.24 3.17 22.22
N THR A 120 -15.69 3.42 23.40
CA THR A 120 -14.47 4.22 23.60
C THR A 120 -13.21 3.36 23.42
N ASP A 121 -13.37 2.07 23.14
CA ASP A 121 -12.29 1.15 22.88
C ASP A 121 -11.61 1.51 21.55
N THR A 122 -10.30 1.53 21.55
CA THR A 122 -9.49 1.82 20.36
C THR A 122 -9.11 0.55 19.59
N LYS A 123 -9.66 -0.60 19.98
CA LYS A 123 -9.45 -1.89 19.33
C LYS A 123 -10.57 -2.19 18.35
N ASP A 124 -10.25 -2.92 17.31
CA ASP A 124 -11.22 -3.47 16.37
C ASP A 124 -11.54 -4.92 16.75
N ASN A 125 -12.48 -5.10 17.66
CA ASN A 125 -12.83 -6.43 18.18
C ASN A 125 -13.54 -7.31 17.16
N SER A 126 -14.12 -6.72 16.10
CA SER A 126 -14.88 -7.44 15.06
C SER A 126 -14.11 -7.62 13.76
N GLY A 127 -12.99 -6.90 13.56
CA GLY A 127 -12.29 -6.80 12.28
C GLY A 127 -13.08 -6.04 11.21
N ASN A 128 -14.10 -5.27 11.60
CA ASN A 128 -14.98 -4.55 10.68
C ASN A 128 -14.68 -3.06 10.57
N GLU A 129 -14.02 -2.48 11.54
CA GLU A 129 -13.76 -1.04 11.61
C GLU A 129 -12.65 -0.62 10.65
N ILE A 130 -11.55 -1.37 10.61
CA ILE A 130 -10.46 -1.15 9.65
C ILE A 130 -10.25 -2.44 8.89
N ARG A 131 -10.56 -2.44 7.60
CA ARG A 131 -10.50 -3.67 6.80
C ARG A 131 -10.15 -3.44 5.33
N THR A 132 -9.70 -4.49 4.70
CA THR A 132 -9.72 -4.61 3.25
C THR A 132 -11.06 -5.18 2.79
N GLN A 133 -11.59 -4.67 1.70
CA GLN A 133 -12.80 -5.20 1.07
C GLN A 133 -12.81 -4.93 -0.43
N PRO A 134 -13.70 -5.60 -1.20
CA PRO A 134 -13.96 -5.21 -2.57
C PRO A 134 -14.36 -3.74 -2.66
N TRP A 135 -13.94 -3.09 -3.74
CA TRP A 135 -14.40 -1.74 -4.04
C TRP A 135 -15.94 -1.72 -4.12
N TYR A 136 -16.53 -0.67 -3.65
CA TYR A 136 -17.98 -0.46 -3.68
C TYR A 136 -18.33 0.96 -4.09
N LEU A 137 -19.51 1.09 -4.64
CA LEU A 137 -20.09 2.38 -4.89
C LEU A 137 -20.47 3.03 -3.56
N TYR A 138 -19.73 4.05 -3.16
CA TYR A 138 -20.02 4.76 -1.93
C TYR A 138 -21.35 5.52 -2.04
N SER A 139 -22.21 5.43 -1.05
CA SER A 139 -23.57 6.00 -1.09
C SER A 139 -23.61 7.51 -1.33
N HIS A 140 -22.60 8.24 -0.88
CA HIS A 140 -22.41 9.67 -1.14
C HIS A 140 -21.52 9.95 -2.37
N GLY A 141 -21.17 8.93 -3.12
CA GLY A 141 -20.28 8.99 -4.30
C GLY A 141 -18.80 9.18 -3.94
N TRP A 142 -17.94 8.61 -4.77
CA TRP A 142 -16.53 8.96 -4.81
C TRP A 142 -16.39 10.17 -5.74
N THR A 143 -15.94 11.31 -5.22
CA THR A 143 -15.88 12.57 -5.98
C THR A 143 -14.53 12.77 -6.66
N HIS A 144 -13.48 12.20 -6.10
CA HIS A 144 -12.10 12.32 -6.62
C HIS A 144 -11.37 11.00 -6.46
N ARG A 145 -10.44 10.76 -7.37
CA ARG A 145 -9.38 9.77 -7.21
C ARG A 145 -8.04 10.47 -7.31
N LEU A 146 -7.21 10.34 -6.28
CA LEU A 146 -5.88 10.92 -6.26
C LEU A 146 -4.86 9.83 -6.50
N ARG A 147 -3.96 10.06 -7.45
CA ARG A 147 -2.86 9.16 -7.79
C ARG A 147 -1.53 9.84 -7.53
N PHE A 148 -0.66 9.19 -6.79
CA PHE A 148 0.72 9.67 -6.64
C PHE A 148 1.50 9.37 -7.92
N THR A 149 1.92 10.41 -8.64
CA THR A 149 2.70 10.32 -9.87
C THR A 149 4.12 10.84 -9.69
N GLY A 150 4.38 11.49 -8.57
CA GLY A 150 5.65 12.18 -8.33
C GLY A 150 5.80 13.47 -9.12
N ARG A 151 4.72 14.01 -9.69
CA ARG A 151 4.75 15.26 -10.45
C ARG A 151 5.38 16.40 -9.65
N GLY A 152 6.36 17.07 -10.26
CA GLY A 152 7.08 18.17 -9.64
C GLY A 152 8.12 17.75 -8.60
N ILE A 153 8.37 16.45 -8.43
CA ILE A 153 9.40 15.94 -7.52
C ILE A 153 10.67 15.63 -8.29
N ASP A 154 11.76 16.22 -7.84
CA ASP A 154 13.09 15.89 -8.36
C ASP A 154 13.65 14.68 -7.59
N PHE A 155 13.45 13.51 -8.14
CA PHE A 155 13.92 12.26 -7.54
C PHE A 155 15.45 12.12 -7.52
N SER A 156 16.18 12.94 -8.30
CA SER A 156 17.66 12.92 -8.30
C SER A 156 18.26 13.43 -6.99
N LYS A 157 17.48 14.21 -6.23
CA LYS A 157 17.88 14.77 -4.93
C LYS A 157 17.62 13.84 -3.76
N LEU A 158 17.02 12.67 -3.97
CA LEU A 158 16.81 11.70 -2.92
C LEU A 158 18.16 11.05 -2.56
N THR A 159 18.82 11.58 -1.55
CA THR A 159 20.02 10.94 -0.99
C THR A 159 19.62 9.66 -0.27
N ASN A 160 20.18 8.55 -0.71
CA ASN A 160 20.08 7.26 -0.02
C ASN A 160 20.72 7.37 1.37
N THR A 161 19.91 7.55 2.40
CA THR A 161 20.37 7.31 3.78
C THR A 161 20.23 5.83 4.08
N SER A 162 21.41 5.20 4.13
CA SER A 162 21.72 3.89 4.69
C SER A 162 21.26 2.63 3.98
N GLU A 163 22.16 2.02 3.22
CA GLU A 163 22.78 0.74 3.61
C GLU A 163 24.05 0.52 2.78
N SER A 164 25.05 -0.01 3.43
CA SER A 164 26.41 -0.24 2.95
C SER A 164 26.52 -0.81 1.54
N LYS A 165 27.35 -0.12 0.75
CA LYS A 165 27.76 -0.39 -0.61
C LYS A 165 28.59 -1.68 -0.73
N PRO A 166 28.39 -2.48 -1.75
CA PRO A 166 29.50 -3.06 -2.49
C PRO A 166 29.79 -2.23 -3.73
N THR A 167 31.04 -1.81 -3.82
CA THR A 167 31.63 -1.07 -4.92
C THR A 167 31.65 -1.90 -6.19
N THR A 168 31.12 -1.39 -7.30
CA THR A 168 31.71 -1.56 -8.62
C THR A 168 31.24 -0.50 -9.61
N THR A 169 32.18 -0.05 -10.39
CA THR A 169 32.32 1.09 -11.28
C THR A 169 31.38 1.15 -12.48
N THR A 170 30.95 2.39 -12.79
CA THR A 170 30.68 3.02 -14.09
C THR A 170 29.64 2.44 -15.05
N ALA A 171 28.56 3.21 -15.29
CA ALA A 171 28.20 3.71 -16.61
C ALA A 171 26.99 4.65 -16.56
N LYS A 172 26.94 5.55 -17.47
CA LYS A 172 26.06 6.69 -17.77
C LYS A 172 24.58 6.29 -17.89
N GLY A 173 23.70 6.96 -17.14
CA GLY A 173 22.25 6.94 -17.46
C GLY A 173 21.37 6.04 -16.59
N ASP A 174 21.65 5.90 -15.29
CA ASP A 174 20.91 4.97 -14.44
C ASP A 174 19.54 5.51 -14.02
N ARG A 175 18.51 4.98 -14.67
CA ARG A 175 17.23 4.73 -14.03
C ARG A 175 17.49 3.85 -12.81
N TYR A 176 16.95 4.24 -11.67
CA TYR A 176 16.99 3.41 -10.46
C TYR A 176 16.26 2.10 -10.73
N MET A 177 17.00 1.06 -11.09
CA MET A 177 16.48 -0.28 -11.30
C MET A 177 16.55 -1.03 -9.97
N PHE A 178 15.41 -1.17 -9.30
CA PHE A 178 15.31 -2.15 -8.23
C PHE A 178 15.37 -3.55 -8.84
N GLU A 179 16.46 -4.26 -8.62
CA GLU A 179 16.58 -5.68 -9.00
C GLU A 179 16.12 -6.54 -7.82
N PRO A 180 14.93 -7.14 -7.91
CA PRO A 180 14.48 -8.03 -6.85
C PRO A 180 15.35 -9.28 -6.82
N LYS A 181 15.77 -9.67 -5.61
CA LYS A 181 16.53 -10.89 -5.38
C LYS A 181 15.63 -12.12 -5.57
N THR A 182 16.24 -13.26 -5.93
CA THR A 182 15.53 -14.54 -5.94
C THR A 182 14.87 -14.80 -4.58
N VAL A 183 13.58 -15.13 -4.60
CA VAL A 183 12.80 -15.49 -3.41
C VAL A 183 12.48 -16.98 -3.45
N LYS A 184 12.71 -17.65 -2.33
CA LYS A 184 12.36 -19.06 -2.08
C LYS A 184 11.93 -19.24 -0.63
N LEU A 185 11.46 -20.40 -0.25
CA LEU A 185 11.08 -20.69 1.13
C LEU A 185 12.17 -20.25 2.13
N GLY A 186 11.76 -19.52 3.16
CA GLY A 186 12.65 -18.98 4.20
C GLY A 186 13.35 -17.66 3.80
N SER A 187 13.24 -17.17 2.58
CA SER A 187 13.77 -15.84 2.19
C SER A 187 13.12 -14.75 3.02
N LYS A 188 13.87 -13.66 3.29
CA LYS A 188 13.39 -12.51 4.06
C LYS A 188 13.77 -11.19 3.39
N GLY A 189 13.02 -10.14 3.67
CA GLY A 189 13.33 -8.76 3.27
C GLY A 189 12.46 -8.19 2.17
N THR A 190 12.95 -7.11 1.53
CA THR A 190 12.16 -6.27 0.62
C THR A 190 11.67 -7.02 -0.62
N SER A 191 12.48 -7.91 -1.19
CA SER A 191 12.05 -8.71 -2.36
C SER A 191 10.90 -9.66 -2.01
N VAL A 192 10.88 -10.19 -0.78
CA VAL A 192 9.75 -11.02 -0.31
C VAL A 192 8.50 -10.18 -0.15
N LEU A 193 8.62 -9.00 0.46
CA LEU A 193 7.48 -8.09 0.60
C LEU A 193 6.90 -7.73 -0.77
N LEU A 194 7.75 -7.35 -1.73
CA LEU A 194 7.30 -7.03 -3.09
C LEU A 194 6.56 -8.22 -3.73
N LEU A 195 7.10 -9.43 -3.57
CA LEU A 195 6.44 -10.65 -4.07
C LEU A 195 5.06 -10.84 -3.42
N GLN A 196 4.99 -10.75 -2.09
CA GLN A 196 3.75 -10.87 -1.34
C GLN A 196 2.72 -9.82 -1.80
N GLU A 197 3.15 -8.57 -1.96
CA GLU A 197 2.29 -7.49 -2.43
C GLU A 197 1.73 -7.74 -3.84
N ILE A 198 2.57 -8.21 -4.78
CA ILE A 198 2.14 -8.50 -6.14
C ILE A 198 1.17 -9.70 -6.16
N LEU A 199 1.47 -10.75 -5.39
CA LEU A 199 0.60 -11.92 -5.31
C LEU A 199 -0.76 -11.57 -4.73
N VAL A 200 -0.81 -10.78 -3.65
CA VAL A 200 -2.07 -10.28 -3.06
C VAL A 200 -2.82 -9.40 -4.06
N ALA A 201 -2.14 -8.48 -4.75
CA ALA A 201 -2.76 -7.60 -5.74
C ALA A 201 -3.35 -8.36 -6.94
N ARG A 202 -2.85 -9.56 -7.23
CA ARG A 202 -3.34 -10.45 -8.29
C ARG A 202 -4.25 -11.57 -7.78
N ASP A 203 -4.70 -11.50 -6.53
CA ASP A 203 -5.58 -12.46 -5.86
C ASP A 203 -5.01 -13.89 -5.74
N PHE A 204 -3.68 -14.04 -5.71
CA PHE A 204 -3.06 -15.31 -5.37
C PHE A 204 -2.95 -15.44 -3.85
N ARG A 205 -3.54 -16.50 -3.32
CA ARG A 205 -3.76 -16.69 -1.89
C ARG A 205 -2.94 -17.85 -1.34
N GLY A 206 -2.77 -17.87 -0.01
CA GLY A 206 -2.16 -18.98 0.72
C GLY A 206 -3.06 -20.19 0.89
N ALA A 207 -2.78 -21.03 1.89
CA ALA A 207 -3.65 -22.12 2.29
C ALA A 207 -5.04 -21.60 2.70
N ASP A 208 -6.07 -22.43 2.55
CA ASP A 208 -7.44 -22.13 2.96
C ASP A 208 -7.99 -20.79 2.41
N ASN A 209 -7.47 -20.41 1.24
CA ASN A 209 -7.87 -19.19 0.55
C ASN A 209 -7.56 -17.89 1.35
N GLN A 210 -6.61 -17.94 2.29
CA GLN A 210 -6.24 -16.81 3.12
C GLN A 210 -5.39 -15.80 2.35
N ILE A 211 -5.60 -14.51 2.61
CA ILE A 211 -4.76 -13.43 2.09
C ILE A 211 -3.37 -13.56 2.74
N LEU A 212 -2.32 -13.36 1.95
CA LEU A 212 -0.95 -13.44 2.45
C LEU A 212 -0.65 -12.33 3.46
N SER A 213 0.03 -12.68 4.54
CA SER A 213 0.67 -11.71 5.40
C SER A 213 1.80 -11.00 4.66
N LEU A 214 1.84 -9.67 4.76
CA LEU A 214 2.91 -8.84 4.17
C LEU A 214 4.05 -8.65 5.19
N ASP A 215 4.61 -9.76 5.65
CA ASP A 215 5.53 -9.87 6.79
C ASP A 215 7.01 -9.89 6.39
N ARG A 216 7.30 -9.83 5.08
CA ARG A 216 8.66 -9.93 4.52
C ARG A 216 9.33 -11.30 4.73
N VAL A 217 8.56 -12.35 5.05
CA VAL A 217 9.06 -13.72 5.23
C VAL A 217 8.36 -14.62 4.21
N ALA A 218 9.14 -15.28 3.36
CA ALA A 218 8.61 -16.25 2.41
C ALA A 218 8.29 -17.56 3.13
N GLY A 219 7.17 -17.59 3.85
CA GLY A 219 6.62 -18.78 4.47
C GLY A 219 5.88 -19.67 3.46
N GLU A 220 5.35 -20.79 3.93
CA GLU A 220 4.64 -21.77 3.09
C GLU A 220 3.47 -21.15 2.31
N ASN A 221 2.72 -20.25 2.93
CA ASN A 221 1.61 -19.56 2.26
C ASN A 221 2.09 -18.69 1.10
N THR A 222 3.21 -17.97 1.26
CA THR A 222 3.83 -17.19 0.18
C THR A 222 4.27 -18.10 -0.96
N ILE A 223 4.88 -19.24 -0.65
CA ILE A 223 5.33 -20.21 -1.67
C ILE A 223 4.14 -20.88 -2.37
N ARG A 224 3.08 -21.19 -1.66
CA ARG A 224 1.84 -21.73 -2.24
C ARG A 224 1.21 -20.75 -3.22
N ALA A 225 1.06 -19.49 -2.83
CA ALA A 225 0.54 -18.44 -3.70
C ALA A 225 1.44 -18.22 -4.92
N LEU A 226 2.77 -18.22 -4.75
CA LEU A 226 3.72 -18.16 -5.86
C LEU A 226 3.55 -19.34 -6.82
N ASN A 227 3.41 -20.56 -6.32
CA ASN A 227 3.21 -21.73 -7.18
C ASN A 227 1.85 -21.68 -7.92
N SER A 228 0.80 -21.14 -7.27
CA SER A 228 -0.49 -20.91 -7.93
C SER A 228 -0.37 -19.88 -9.05
N TYR A 229 0.39 -18.81 -8.84
CA TYR A 229 0.73 -17.85 -9.89
C TYR A 229 1.50 -18.54 -11.03
N LYS A 230 2.59 -19.28 -10.72
CA LYS A 230 3.40 -19.99 -11.70
C LYS A 230 2.57 -20.97 -12.51
N LYS A 231 1.61 -21.67 -11.87
CA LYS A 231 0.66 -22.56 -12.55
C LYS A 231 -0.20 -21.80 -13.57
N SER A 232 -0.72 -20.64 -13.19
CA SER A 232 -1.56 -19.81 -14.10
C SER A 232 -0.78 -19.28 -15.31
N ARG A 233 0.56 -19.26 -15.21
CA ARG A 233 1.47 -18.81 -16.27
C ARG A 233 2.14 -19.97 -17.00
N ASN A 234 1.74 -21.21 -16.76
CA ASN A 234 2.37 -22.44 -17.28
C ASN A 234 3.87 -22.57 -16.94
N MET A 235 4.28 -22.04 -15.79
CA MET A 235 5.65 -22.14 -15.27
C MET A 235 5.81 -23.32 -14.32
N LYS A 236 7.06 -23.79 -14.14
CA LYS A 236 7.38 -24.84 -13.18
C LYS A 236 7.09 -24.39 -11.75
N GLN A 237 6.33 -25.18 -11.00
CA GLN A 237 5.90 -24.89 -9.62
C GLN A 237 6.95 -25.36 -8.61
N ASP A 238 8.14 -24.77 -8.63
CA ASP A 238 9.29 -25.13 -7.77
C ASP A 238 9.45 -24.24 -6.53
N GLY A 239 8.49 -23.32 -6.29
CA GLY A 239 8.52 -22.40 -5.16
C GLY A 239 9.61 -21.33 -5.24
N ILE A 240 10.22 -21.13 -6.42
CA ILE A 240 11.29 -20.15 -6.61
C ILE A 240 10.79 -19.00 -7.50
N CYS A 241 10.95 -17.78 -7.01
CA CYS A 241 10.76 -16.56 -7.78
C CYS A 241 12.16 -16.05 -8.20
N ASP A 242 12.65 -16.52 -9.32
CA ASP A 242 13.90 -16.08 -9.93
C ASP A 242 13.72 -14.88 -10.87
N ALA A 243 14.77 -14.46 -11.57
CA ALA A 243 14.74 -13.32 -12.47
C ALA A 243 13.68 -13.47 -13.59
N SER A 244 13.44 -14.69 -14.07
CA SER A 244 12.45 -14.95 -15.13
C SER A 244 11.04 -14.78 -14.61
N VAL A 245 10.75 -15.26 -13.40
CA VAL A 245 9.47 -15.09 -12.72
C VAL A 245 9.24 -13.62 -12.36
N TRP A 246 10.28 -12.93 -11.89
CA TRP A 246 10.19 -11.48 -11.62
C TRP A 246 9.86 -10.67 -12.88
N LYS A 247 10.51 -11.02 -14.01
CA LYS A 247 10.23 -10.36 -15.29
C LYS A 247 8.76 -10.51 -15.68
N ASP A 248 8.18 -11.69 -15.54
CA ASP A 248 6.76 -11.93 -15.83
C ASP A 248 5.84 -11.26 -14.80
N LEU A 249 6.20 -11.28 -13.50
CA LEU A 249 5.44 -10.58 -12.44
C LEU A 249 5.42 -9.07 -12.63
N LEU A 250 6.47 -8.48 -13.11
CA LEU A 250 6.59 -7.03 -13.31
C LEU A 250 6.14 -6.59 -14.70
N ALA A 251 5.90 -7.53 -15.62
CA ALA A 251 5.51 -7.30 -17.01
C ALA A 251 6.50 -6.38 -17.77
N ILE A 252 7.80 -6.62 -17.57
CA ILE A 252 8.90 -5.83 -18.14
C ILE A 252 9.44 -6.53 -19.39
#